data_6c467beb3687701c8430fe825fc48e4e
#
_entry.id   6c467beb3687701c8430fe825fc48e4e
#
_cell.length_a   1.000
_cell.length_b   1.000
_cell.length_c   1.000
_cell.angle_alpha   90.00
_cell.angle_beta   90.00
_cell.angle_gamma   90.00
#
_symmetry.space_group_name_H-M   'P 1'
#
loop_
_entity.id
_entity.type
_entity.pdbx_description
1 polymer ?
#
loop_
_entity_poly.entity_id
_entity_poly.type
_entity_poly.pdbx_seq_one_letter_code
_entity_poly.pdbx_strand_id
1 'polypeptide(L)'
;MFRKFRYAMARFMYGRYGTDALYMFLLAAAVVLSLLNTLLTAIFRTSPVFTKFVSPLLMLLVFLLLGFGLFRAFSRNLTRRRAENRAFQKFWNRLWDRKNRYFSCPSCKQTVRVPRKRGKISIRCPKCGERFIRKT
;
A
#
# COMPACT_ATOMS: atom_id res chain seq x y z
N MET A 1 -7.45 -35.62 1.41
CA MET A 1 -7.21 -34.72 2.53
C MET A 1 -7.22 -33.23 2.12
N PHE A 2 -6.50 -32.82 1.07
CA PHE A 2 -6.42 -31.43 0.55
C PHE A 2 -7.76 -30.82 0.11
N ARG A 3 -8.70 -31.59 -0.47
CA ARG A 3 -10.01 -31.07 -0.89
C ARG A 3 -10.84 -30.57 0.31
N LYS A 4 -10.93 -31.36 1.39
CA LYS A 4 -11.67 -30.97 2.62
C LYS A 4 -11.07 -29.71 3.23
N PHE A 5 -9.74 -29.59 3.31
CA PHE A 5 -9.05 -28.40 3.79
C PHE A 5 -9.36 -27.16 2.92
N ARG A 6 -9.31 -27.29 1.60
CA ARG A 6 -9.67 -26.19 0.67
C ARG A 6 -11.10 -25.71 0.86
N TYR A 7 -12.05 -26.62 1.01
CA TYR A 7 -13.45 -26.26 1.26
C TYR A 7 -13.63 -25.57 2.63
N ALA A 8 -13.00 -26.08 3.66
CA ALA A 8 -13.01 -25.45 4.99
C ALA A 8 -12.42 -24.02 4.95
N MET A 9 -11.28 -23.84 4.27
CA MET A 9 -10.64 -22.55 4.10
C MET A 9 -11.52 -21.59 3.27
N ALA A 10 -12.10 -22.04 2.15
CA ALA A 10 -13.00 -21.24 1.34
C ALA A 10 -14.25 -20.80 2.13
N ARG A 11 -14.82 -21.69 2.92
CA ARG A 11 -15.96 -21.39 3.81
C ARG A 11 -15.58 -20.39 4.91
N PHE A 12 -14.39 -20.54 5.49
CA PHE A 12 -13.86 -19.61 6.50
C PHE A 12 -13.62 -18.21 5.93
N MET A 13 -13.11 -18.13 4.69
CA MET A 13 -12.84 -16.86 4.01
C MET A 13 -14.09 -16.20 3.40
N TYR A 14 -15.22 -16.92 3.37
CA TYR A 14 -16.45 -16.37 2.84
C TYR A 14 -16.91 -15.11 3.61
N GLY A 15 -17.16 -14.02 2.89
CA GLY A 15 -17.53 -12.72 3.48
C GLY A 15 -16.38 -11.95 4.11
N ARG A 16 -15.11 -12.40 3.98
CA ARG A 16 -13.91 -11.68 4.42
C ARG A 16 -13.22 -11.03 3.23
N TYR A 17 -12.43 -10.00 3.53
CA TYR A 17 -11.83 -9.19 2.47
C TYR A 17 -10.78 -9.95 1.64
N GLY A 18 -9.96 -10.78 2.29
CA GLY A 18 -8.90 -11.56 1.65
C GLY A 18 -7.63 -10.75 1.38
N THR A 19 -6.84 -11.22 0.42
CA THR A 19 -5.56 -10.60 0.03
C THR A 19 -5.76 -9.50 -1.01
N ASP A 20 -5.07 -8.38 -0.84
CA ASP A 20 -5.10 -7.24 -1.76
C ASP A 20 -3.70 -6.64 -1.98
N ALA A 21 -3.57 -5.62 -2.83
CA ALA A 21 -2.29 -4.99 -3.14
C ALA A 21 -1.61 -4.40 -1.91
N LEU A 22 -2.37 -3.80 -1.00
CA LEU A 22 -1.83 -3.25 0.25
C LEU A 22 -1.37 -4.37 1.19
N TYR A 23 -2.11 -5.49 1.28
CA TYR A 23 -1.67 -6.66 2.04
C TYR A 23 -0.35 -7.23 1.49
N MET A 24 -0.25 -7.41 0.18
CA MET A 24 0.98 -7.89 -0.46
C MET A 24 2.17 -6.94 -0.22
N PHE A 25 1.92 -5.63 -0.24
CA PHE A 25 2.94 -4.64 0.09
C PHE A 25 3.40 -4.76 1.56
N LEU A 26 2.47 -4.89 2.51
CA LEU A 26 2.79 -5.07 3.94
C LEU A 26 3.59 -6.34 4.17
N LEU A 27 3.21 -7.44 3.51
CA LEU A 27 3.92 -8.71 3.58
C LEU A 27 5.35 -8.58 3.03
N ALA A 28 5.50 -8.00 1.84
CA ALA A 28 6.81 -7.76 1.23
C ALA A 28 7.68 -6.86 2.10
N ALA A 29 7.12 -5.78 2.65
CA ALA A 29 7.83 -4.88 3.57
C ALA A 29 8.30 -5.62 4.84
N ALA A 30 7.46 -6.49 5.42
CA ALA A 30 7.82 -7.29 6.58
C ALA A 30 8.96 -8.27 6.27
N VAL A 31 8.92 -8.93 5.10
CA VAL A 31 9.99 -9.84 4.66
C VAL A 31 11.30 -9.08 4.45
N VAL A 32 11.28 -7.97 3.72
CA VAL A 32 12.47 -7.14 3.47
C VAL A 32 13.05 -6.63 4.78
N LEU A 33 12.21 -6.13 5.70
CA LEU A 33 12.66 -5.64 6.99
C LEU A 33 13.25 -6.76 7.86
N SER A 34 12.68 -7.96 7.82
CA SER A 34 13.21 -9.14 8.52
C SER A 34 14.59 -9.56 7.99
N LEU A 35 14.75 -9.61 6.66
CA LEU A 35 16.04 -9.91 6.03
C LEU A 35 17.09 -8.85 6.37
N LEU A 36 16.70 -7.58 6.32
CA LEU A 36 17.57 -6.46 6.69
C LEU A 36 18.00 -6.55 8.16
N ASN A 37 17.07 -6.84 9.07
CA ASN A 37 17.38 -7.01 10.49
C ASN A 37 18.37 -8.18 10.70
N THR A 38 18.18 -9.30 10.01
CA THR A 38 19.10 -10.45 10.07
C THR A 38 20.49 -10.07 9.60
N LEU A 39 20.60 -9.36 8.47
CA LEU A 39 21.87 -8.89 7.93
C LEU A 39 22.56 -7.91 8.88
N LEU A 40 21.84 -6.92 9.39
CA LEU A 40 22.36 -5.94 10.35
C LEU A 40 22.81 -6.59 11.65
N THR A 41 22.09 -7.59 12.15
CA THR A 41 22.47 -8.33 13.34
C THR A 41 23.74 -9.14 13.12
N ALA A 42 23.95 -9.69 11.94
CA ALA A 42 25.21 -10.36 11.58
C ALA A 42 26.41 -9.40 11.54
N ILE A 43 26.21 -8.19 10.98
CA ILE A 43 27.26 -7.15 10.89
C ILE A 43 27.57 -6.56 12.27
N PHE A 44 26.55 -6.19 13.05
CA PHE A 44 26.68 -5.52 14.34
C PHE A 44 26.60 -6.49 15.53
N ARG A 45 27.01 -7.74 15.34
CA ARG A 45 26.95 -8.81 16.33
C ARG A 45 27.63 -8.48 17.67
N THR A 46 28.71 -7.71 17.63
CA THR A 46 29.48 -7.30 18.81
C THR A 46 28.90 -6.08 19.53
N SER A 47 27.96 -5.36 18.93
CA SER A 47 27.34 -4.19 19.52
C SER A 47 26.19 -4.59 20.47
N PRO A 48 26.33 -4.41 21.79
CA PRO A 48 25.28 -4.76 22.74
C PRO A 48 24.05 -3.85 22.60
N VAL A 49 24.22 -2.61 22.17
CA VAL A 49 23.10 -1.68 21.94
C VAL A 49 22.25 -2.17 20.78
N PHE A 50 22.88 -2.58 19.67
CA PHE A 50 22.14 -3.07 18.51
C PHE A 50 21.37 -4.35 18.83
N THR A 51 22.03 -5.36 19.40
CA THR A 51 21.44 -6.68 19.65
C THR A 51 20.37 -6.66 20.74
N LYS A 52 20.52 -5.86 21.80
CA LYS A 52 19.58 -5.80 22.92
C LYS A 52 18.40 -4.84 22.71
N PHE A 53 18.56 -3.78 21.92
CA PHE A 53 17.53 -2.75 21.76
C PHE A 53 17.03 -2.61 20.32
N VAL A 54 17.93 -2.43 19.34
CA VAL A 54 17.55 -2.10 17.97
C VAL A 54 16.92 -3.31 17.26
N SER A 55 17.58 -4.47 17.32
CA SER A 55 17.11 -5.69 16.66
C SER A 55 15.73 -6.17 17.19
N PRO A 56 15.46 -6.22 18.51
CA PRO A 56 14.13 -6.57 19.02
C PRO A 56 13.05 -5.55 18.61
N LEU A 57 13.39 -4.26 18.56
CA LEU A 57 12.45 -3.22 18.12
C LEU A 57 12.09 -3.38 16.63
N LEU A 58 13.05 -3.71 15.77
CA LEU A 58 12.80 -4.02 14.38
C LEU A 58 11.94 -5.27 14.22
N MET A 59 12.19 -6.31 15.02
CA MET A 59 11.35 -7.52 15.03
C MET A 59 9.93 -7.23 15.49
N LEU A 60 9.75 -6.40 16.52
CA LEU A 60 8.43 -5.96 16.95
C LEU A 60 7.68 -5.27 15.80
N LEU A 61 8.35 -4.40 15.05
CA LEU A 61 7.77 -3.74 13.89
C LEU A 61 7.36 -4.75 12.80
N VAL A 62 8.17 -5.78 12.55
CA VAL A 62 7.82 -6.88 11.62
C VAL A 62 6.54 -7.58 12.08
N PHE A 63 6.43 -7.93 13.37
CA PHE A 63 5.21 -8.55 13.90
C PHE A 63 3.99 -7.65 13.82
N LEU A 64 4.13 -6.34 14.04
CA LEU A 64 3.04 -5.38 13.88
C LEU A 64 2.57 -5.28 12.42
N LEU A 65 3.49 -5.27 11.45
CA LEU A 65 3.15 -5.27 10.02
C LEU A 65 2.40 -6.54 9.62
N LEU A 66 2.88 -7.71 10.06
CA LEU A 66 2.23 -8.99 9.79
C LEU A 66 0.86 -9.09 10.48
N GLY A 67 0.77 -8.72 11.75
CA GLY A 67 -0.48 -8.70 12.52
C GLY A 67 -1.51 -7.78 11.90
N PHE A 68 -1.13 -6.56 11.49
CA PHE A 68 -2.00 -5.63 10.79
C PHE A 68 -2.45 -6.16 9.43
N GLY A 69 -1.54 -6.78 8.67
CA GLY A 69 -1.87 -7.43 7.41
C GLY A 69 -2.90 -8.55 7.59
N LEU A 70 -2.69 -9.43 8.56
CA LEU A 70 -3.62 -10.52 8.89
C LEU A 70 -4.98 -9.98 9.37
N PHE A 71 -4.98 -9.04 10.32
CA PHE A 71 -6.20 -8.38 10.78
C PHE A 71 -7.01 -7.80 9.60
N ARG A 72 -6.31 -7.19 8.65
CA ARG A 72 -6.90 -6.62 7.46
C ARG A 72 -7.50 -7.70 6.53
N ALA A 73 -6.76 -8.80 6.29
CA ALA A 73 -7.20 -9.91 5.43
C ALA A 73 -8.45 -10.59 5.99
N PHE A 74 -8.56 -10.72 7.31
CA PHE A 74 -9.70 -11.34 7.99
C PHE A 74 -10.85 -10.39 8.30
N SER A 75 -10.72 -9.09 7.97
CA SER A 75 -11.77 -8.09 8.22
C SER A 75 -13.02 -8.36 7.39
N ARG A 76 -14.18 -8.23 8.01
CA ARG A 76 -15.50 -8.30 7.35
C ARG A 76 -15.95 -6.94 6.78
N ASN A 77 -15.27 -5.84 7.12
CA ASN A 77 -15.62 -4.52 6.62
C ASN A 77 -15.06 -4.29 5.21
N LEU A 78 -15.70 -4.87 4.21
CA LEU A 78 -15.27 -4.86 2.82
C LEU A 78 -15.21 -3.45 2.21
N THR A 79 -16.16 -2.59 2.55
CA THR A 79 -16.28 -1.23 1.99
C THR A 79 -15.09 -0.36 2.40
N ARG A 80 -14.77 -0.34 3.69
CA ARG A 80 -13.62 0.39 4.24
C ARG A 80 -12.30 -0.14 3.67
N ARG A 81 -12.11 -1.47 3.64
CA ARG A 81 -10.87 -2.08 3.14
C ARG A 81 -10.64 -1.84 1.66
N ARG A 82 -11.71 -1.88 0.85
CA ARG A 82 -11.63 -1.52 -0.57
C ARG A 82 -11.29 -0.04 -0.78
N ALA A 83 -11.81 0.86 0.07
CA ALA A 83 -11.48 2.28 0.00
C ALA A 83 -10.00 2.53 0.33
N GLU A 84 -9.47 1.91 1.39
CA GLU A 84 -8.07 1.98 1.78
C GLU A 84 -7.13 1.45 0.68
N ASN A 85 -7.45 0.28 0.10
CA ASN A 85 -6.65 -0.29 -0.99
C ASN A 85 -6.67 0.59 -2.26
N ARG A 86 -7.83 1.17 -2.60
CA ARG A 86 -7.92 2.13 -3.73
C ARG A 86 -7.10 3.39 -3.47
N ALA A 87 -7.09 3.90 -2.23
CA ALA A 87 -6.26 5.05 -1.85
C ALA A 87 -4.77 4.72 -1.99
N PHE A 88 -4.35 3.54 -1.49
CA PHE A 88 -2.99 3.04 -1.63
C PHE A 88 -2.56 2.88 -3.10
N GLN A 89 -3.40 2.25 -3.93
CA GLN A 89 -3.11 2.07 -5.36
C GLN A 89 -3.01 3.41 -6.09
N LYS A 90 -3.89 4.38 -5.77
CA LYS A 90 -3.80 5.74 -6.33
C LYS A 90 -2.50 6.42 -5.95
N PHE A 91 -2.09 6.33 -4.68
CA PHE A 91 -0.83 6.88 -4.20
C PHE A 91 0.36 6.22 -4.91
N TRP A 92 0.39 4.90 -4.96
CA TRP A 92 1.46 4.12 -5.59
C TRP A 92 1.58 4.39 -7.08
N ASN A 93 0.46 4.36 -7.80
CA ASN A 93 0.43 4.68 -9.21
C ASN A 93 0.90 6.11 -9.50
N ARG A 94 0.55 7.07 -8.63
CA ARG A 94 1.00 8.46 -8.76
C ARG A 94 2.52 8.59 -8.56
N LEU A 95 3.10 7.81 -7.66
CA LEU A 95 4.53 7.83 -7.38
C LEU A 95 5.36 7.27 -8.55
N TRP A 96 4.87 6.20 -9.17
CA TRP A 96 5.56 5.51 -10.27
C TRP A 96 5.18 6.03 -11.67
N ASP A 97 4.13 6.84 -11.79
CA ASP A 97 3.66 7.36 -13.08
C ASP A 97 4.56 8.52 -13.56
N ARG A 98 5.62 8.17 -14.27
CA ARG A 98 6.56 9.14 -14.85
C ARG A 98 5.99 9.85 -16.09
N LYS A 99 4.96 9.28 -16.73
CA LYS A 99 4.40 9.79 -18.01
C LYS A 99 3.32 10.86 -17.79
N ASN A 100 2.67 10.90 -16.63
CA ASN A 100 1.56 11.79 -16.35
C ASN A 100 1.83 12.69 -15.14
N ARG A 101 1.11 13.81 -15.10
CA ARG A 101 0.94 14.67 -13.93
C ARG A 101 -0.50 14.62 -13.47
N TYR A 102 -0.67 14.79 -12.16
CA TYR A 102 -1.97 14.79 -11.51
C TYR A 102 -2.24 16.19 -10.95
N PHE A 103 -3.32 16.81 -11.40
CA PHE A 103 -3.76 18.13 -10.94
C PHE A 103 -5.09 17.99 -10.23
N SER A 104 -5.29 18.82 -9.20
CA SER A 104 -6.57 18.92 -8.50
C SER A 104 -7.41 20.03 -9.15
N CYS A 105 -8.67 19.76 -9.47
CA CYS A 105 -9.60 20.78 -9.95
C CYS A 105 -9.82 21.85 -8.87
N PRO A 106 -9.75 23.15 -9.18
CA PRO A 106 -9.96 24.21 -8.19
C PRO A 106 -11.39 24.21 -7.64
N SER A 107 -12.36 23.84 -8.44
CA SER A 107 -13.79 23.88 -8.12
C SER A 107 -14.25 22.66 -7.30
N CYS A 108 -14.02 21.44 -7.79
CA CYS A 108 -14.54 20.21 -7.16
C CYS A 108 -13.48 19.32 -6.52
N LYS A 109 -12.20 19.73 -6.48
CA LYS A 109 -11.04 19.00 -5.94
C LYS A 109 -10.79 17.61 -6.54
N GLN A 110 -11.50 17.29 -7.64
CA GLN A 110 -11.28 16.03 -8.35
C GLN A 110 -9.88 16.00 -8.97
N THR A 111 -9.17 14.88 -8.80
CA THR A 111 -7.85 14.67 -9.42
C THR A 111 -8.02 14.32 -10.89
N VAL A 112 -7.36 15.09 -11.77
CA VAL A 112 -7.34 14.89 -13.22
C VAL A 112 -5.93 14.46 -13.63
N ARG A 113 -5.85 13.42 -14.45
CA ARG A 113 -4.60 12.89 -14.99
C ARG A 113 -4.32 13.51 -16.35
N VAL A 114 -3.11 14.02 -16.54
CA VAL A 114 -2.71 14.74 -17.76
C VAL A 114 -1.30 14.32 -18.18
N PRO A 115 -1.01 14.10 -19.47
CA PRO A 115 0.33 13.78 -19.97
C PRO A 115 1.34 14.88 -19.62
N ARG A 116 2.56 14.50 -19.30
CA ARG A 116 3.69 15.43 -19.10
C ARG A 116 4.20 15.98 -20.45
N LYS A 117 5.00 17.04 -20.39
CA LYS A 117 5.71 17.65 -21.54
C LYS A 117 4.78 18.21 -22.64
N ARG A 118 3.57 18.67 -22.29
CA ARG A 118 2.63 19.33 -23.21
C ARG A 118 2.62 20.86 -23.07
N GLY A 119 3.50 21.44 -22.23
CA GLY A 119 3.52 22.88 -22.00
C GLY A 119 2.32 23.40 -21.19
N LYS A 120 1.86 24.60 -21.52
CA LYS A 120 0.63 25.15 -20.94
C LYS A 120 -0.58 24.54 -21.65
N ILE A 121 -1.43 23.88 -20.89
CA ILE A 121 -2.64 23.21 -21.44
C ILE A 121 -3.88 23.64 -20.68
N SER A 122 -5.00 23.69 -21.37
CA SER A 122 -6.33 23.85 -20.80
C SER A 122 -6.90 22.47 -20.47
N ILE A 123 -7.22 22.25 -19.20
CA ILE A 123 -7.73 20.99 -18.68
C ILE A 123 -9.20 21.17 -18.34
N ARG A 124 -10.07 20.35 -18.95
CA ARG A 124 -11.49 20.29 -18.60
C ARG A 124 -11.71 19.22 -17.54
N CYS A 125 -12.32 19.58 -16.42
CA CYS A 125 -12.64 18.62 -15.36
C CYS A 125 -13.79 17.69 -15.80
N PRO A 126 -13.62 16.35 -15.74
CA PRO A 126 -14.68 15.42 -16.14
C PRO A 126 -15.87 15.39 -15.17
N LYS A 127 -15.72 15.91 -13.95
CA LYS A 127 -16.77 15.90 -12.93
C LYS A 127 -17.65 17.14 -12.94
N CYS A 128 -17.04 18.34 -13.01
CA CYS A 128 -17.77 19.61 -12.93
C CYS A 128 -17.74 20.45 -14.21
N GLY A 129 -17.00 20.01 -15.25
CA GLY A 129 -16.87 20.72 -16.51
C GLY A 129 -15.95 21.95 -16.50
N GLU A 130 -15.48 22.38 -15.32
CA GLU A 130 -14.60 23.53 -15.13
C GLU A 130 -13.34 23.41 -15.98
N ARG A 131 -12.90 24.54 -16.58
CA ARG A 131 -11.67 24.62 -17.37
C ARG A 131 -10.62 25.41 -16.60
N PHE A 132 -9.44 24.85 -16.46
CA PHE A 132 -8.31 25.52 -15.81
C PHE A 132 -7.00 25.25 -16.55
N ILE A 133 -6.10 26.21 -16.52
CA ILE A 133 -4.82 26.15 -17.23
C ILE A 133 -3.73 25.71 -16.26
N ARG A 134 -2.92 24.72 -16.65
CA ARG A 134 -1.73 24.28 -15.91
C ARG A 134 -0.57 23.98 -16.86
N LYS A 135 0.65 24.12 -16.35
CA LYS A 135 1.88 23.75 -17.05
C LYS A 135 2.27 22.33 -16.67
N THR A 136 2.45 21.46 -17.65
CA THR A 136 2.85 20.06 -17.46
C THR A 136 4.33 19.84 -17.70
#